data_da8290d81685ebc788227bff115797fe
#
_entry.id   da8290d81685ebc788227bff115797fe
#
_cell.length_a   1.000
_cell.length_b   1.000
_cell.length_c   1.000
_cell.angle_alpha   90.00
_cell.angle_beta   90.00
_cell.angle_gamma   90.00
#
_symmetry.space_group_name_H-M   'P 1'
#
loop_
_entity.id
_entity.type
_entity.pdbx_description
1 polymer ?
#
loop_
_entity_poly.entity_id
_entity_poly.type
_entity_poly.pdbx_seq_one_letter_code
_entity_poly.pdbx_strand_id
1 'polypeptide(L)'
;MDYRGYAHKKGINYDPYDYYPISWQDLYQCGQDQGIDIRPAAQGGDIKPGDMLFIRSGWKEAYDNKSDEDRTKAALRHGSGKDGEDGQRYAGVSQEEKILDWLHDSYFASVAGDAPAFEAWPTHESMFSQILVKWL
;
A
#
# COMPACT_ATOMS: atom_id res chain seq x y z
N MET A 1 -0.34 5.65 -9.28
CA MET A 1 0.52 6.48 -8.40
C MET A 1 1.85 5.77 -8.19
N ASP A 2 2.96 6.42 -8.47
CA ASP A 2 4.31 5.90 -8.22
C ASP A 2 4.84 6.38 -6.86
N TYR A 3 4.43 5.70 -5.78
CA TYR A 3 4.90 6.05 -4.44
C TYR A 3 6.40 5.76 -4.27
N ARG A 4 6.91 4.68 -4.87
CA ARG A 4 8.35 4.33 -4.78
C ARG A 4 9.23 5.42 -5.38
N GLY A 5 8.88 5.92 -6.57
CA GLY A 5 9.60 7.02 -7.22
C GLY A 5 9.53 8.32 -6.42
N TYR A 6 8.35 8.64 -5.87
CA TYR A 6 8.16 9.78 -4.97
C TYR A 6 9.04 9.66 -3.72
N ALA A 7 9.04 8.50 -3.05
CA ALA A 7 9.84 8.26 -1.86
C ALA A 7 11.34 8.46 -2.13
N HIS A 8 11.86 7.89 -3.23
CA HIS A 8 13.26 8.10 -3.64
C HIS A 8 13.58 9.59 -3.84
N LYS A 9 12.72 10.33 -4.54
CA LYS A 9 12.89 11.77 -4.77
C LYS A 9 12.89 12.57 -3.46
N LYS A 10 12.16 12.13 -2.45
CA LYS A 10 12.08 12.79 -1.13
C LYS A 10 13.09 12.28 -0.11
N GLY A 11 13.94 11.31 -0.46
CA GLY A 11 14.90 10.72 0.47
C GLY A 11 14.24 9.83 1.54
N ILE A 12 13.01 9.37 1.31
CA ILE A 12 12.31 8.43 2.19
C ILE A 12 12.83 7.02 1.88
N ASN A 13 13.48 6.42 2.85
CA ASN A 13 14.04 5.07 2.72
C ASN A 13 13.18 4.06 3.47
N TYR A 14 12.74 3.00 2.79
CA TYR A 14 12.08 1.85 3.37
C TYR A 14 12.40 0.59 2.55
N ASP A 15 12.29 -0.57 3.18
CA ASP A 15 12.37 -1.85 2.48
C ASP A 15 10.93 -2.31 2.12
N PRO A 16 10.60 -2.47 0.81
CA PRO A 16 9.29 -2.98 0.40
C PRO A 16 9.00 -4.41 0.90
N TYR A 17 10.02 -5.15 1.35
CA TYR A 17 9.91 -6.47 1.97
C TYR A 17 9.78 -6.40 3.49
N ASP A 18 9.56 -5.22 4.05
CA ASP A 18 9.26 -5.05 5.46
C ASP A 18 7.92 -4.33 5.64
N TYR A 19 7.40 -4.34 6.88
CA TYR A 19 6.17 -3.61 7.20
C TYR A 19 6.41 -2.11 7.06
N TYR A 20 5.80 -1.53 6.05
CA TYR A 20 5.82 -0.08 5.85
C TYR A 20 4.43 0.42 5.41
N PRO A 21 3.65 1.02 6.31
CA PRO A 21 2.33 1.54 6.00
C PRO A 21 2.45 2.92 5.33
N ILE A 22 2.03 3.00 4.07
CA ILE A 22 1.94 4.26 3.33
C ILE A 22 0.68 4.99 3.80
N SER A 23 0.86 6.11 4.52
CA SER A 23 -0.24 6.87 5.09
C SER A 23 -1.06 7.63 4.04
N TRP A 24 -2.28 8.04 4.39
CA TRP A 24 -3.06 8.97 3.58
C TRP A 24 -2.26 10.24 3.25
N GLN A 25 -1.56 10.79 4.23
CA GLN A 25 -0.79 12.01 4.03
C GLN A 25 0.32 11.82 3.00
N ASP A 26 1.00 10.67 3.05
CA ASP A 26 2.05 10.32 2.08
C ASP A 26 1.47 10.12 0.68
N LEU A 27 0.33 9.45 0.55
CA LEU A 27 -0.36 9.27 -0.72
C LEU A 27 -0.84 10.62 -1.30
N TYR A 28 -1.38 11.48 -0.45
CA TYR A 28 -1.82 12.81 -0.87
C TYR A 28 -0.65 13.65 -1.41
N GLN A 29 0.46 13.68 -0.68
CA GLN A 29 1.67 14.39 -1.12
C GLN A 29 2.27 13.78 -2.40
N CYS A 30 2.25 12.46 -2.51
CA CYS A 30 2.67 11.74 -3.71
C CYS A 30 1.81 12.11 -4.91
N GLY A 31 0.49 12.17 -4.74
CA GLY A 31 -0.44 12.65 -5.77
C GLY A 31 -0.11 14.07 -6.21
N GLN A 32 0.06 14.99 -5.26
CA GLN A 32 0.41 16.38 -5.55
C GLN A 32 1.75 16.49 -6.32
N ASP A 33 2.75 15.72 -5.96
CA ASP A 33 4.06 15.69 -6.66
C ASP A 33 3.92 15.17 -8.11
N GLN A 34 2.92 14.33 -8.37
CA GLN A 34 2.59 13.79 -9.70
C GLN A 34 1.51 14.60 -10.44
N GLY A 35 1.06 15.72 -9.88
CA GLY A 35 0.06 16.60 -10.49
C GLY A 35 -1.36 16.07 -10.42
N ILE A 36 -1.68 15.23 -9.42
CA ILE A 36 -2.99 14.62 -9.21
C ILE A 36 -3.53 15.01 -7.83
N ASP A 37 -4.70 15.62 -7.77
CA ASP A 37 -5.44 15.74 -6.53
C ASP A 37 -6.24 14.46 -6.28
N ILE A 38 -5.72 13.60 -5.40
CA ILE A 38 -6.29 12.28 -5.14
C ILE A 38 -7.62 12.28 -4.38
N ARG A 39 -8.17 13.45 -4.03
CA ARG A 39 -9.50 13.52 -3.44
C ARG A 39 -10.58 13.11 -4.47
N PRO A 40 -11.72 12.57 -4.01
CA PRO A 40 -12.86 12.34 -4.90
C PRO A 40 -13.31 13.63 -5.62
N ALA A 41 -13.77 13.50 -6.86
CA ALA A 41 -14.30 14.65 -7.63
C ALA A 41 -15.45 15.35 -6.91
N ALA A 42 -16.27 14.63 -6.16
CA ALA A 42 -17.32 15.21 -5.31
C ALA A 42 -16.78 16.12 -4.19
N GLN A 43 -15.49 15.98 -3.85
CA GLN A 43 -14.79 16.82 -2.87
C GLN A 43 -13.82 17.81 -3.54
N GLY A 44 -13.95 18.00 -4.87
CA GLY A 44 -13.13 18.92 -5.65
C GLY A 44 -11.78 18.39 -6.10
N GLY A 45 -11.54 17.08 -6.00
CA GLY A 45 -10.34 16.41 -6.49
C GLY A 45 -10.50 15.88 -7.92
N ASP A 46 -9.52 15.08 -8.37
CA ASP A 46 -9.48 14.56 -9.75
C ASP A 46 -10.07 13.17 -9.90
N ILE A 47 -10.24 12.40 -8.78
CA ILE A 47 -10.69 11.00 -8.82
C ILE A 47 -12.17 10.91 -9.14
N LYS A 48 -12.51 10.20 -10.21
CA LYS A 48 -13.88 10.01 -10.68
C LYS A 48 -14.40 8.61 -10.31
N PRO A 49 -15.70 8.45 -10.03
CA PRO A 49 -16.30 7.13 -9.90
C PRO A 49 -15.98 6.25 -11.11
N GLY A 50 -15.51 5.03 -10.86
CA GLY A 50 -15.11 4.08 -11.89
C GLY A 50 -13.63 4.15 -12.29
N ASP A 51 -12.84 5.08 -11.76
CA ASP A 51 -11.39 5.07 -11.96
C ASP A 51 -10.75 3.82 -11.35
N MET A 52 -9.59 3.45 -11.84
CA MET A 52 -8.78 2.36 -11.29
C MET A 52 -7.56 2.92 -10.58
N LEU A 53 -7.34 2.48 -9.35
CA LEU A 53 -6.20 2.89 -8.54
C LEU A 53 -5.07 1.86 -8.59
N PHE A 54 -3.91 2.25 -9.10
CA PHE A 54 -2.68 1.46 -9.06
C PHE A 54 -1.63 2.19 -8.23
N ILE A 55 -1.07 1.52 -7.20
CA ILE A 55 -0.01 2.07 -6.35
C ILE A 55 1.24 1.20 -6.48
N ARG A 56 2.33 1.82 -6.93
CA ARG A 56 3.65 1.19 -6.96
C ARG A 56 4.36 1.44 -5.64
N SER A 57 4.44 0.40 -4.81
CA SER A 57 5.16 0.41 -3.52
C SER A 57 6.65 0.05 -3.65
N GLY A 58 7.07 -0.48 -4.82
CA GLY A 58 8.45 -0.86 -5.11
C GLY A 58 8.79 -2.31 -4.77
N TRP A 59 7.81 -3.15 -4.44
CA TRP A 59 8.05 -4.56 -4.14
C TRP A 59 8.67 -5.30 -5.33
N LYS A 60 8.12 -5.09 -6.53
CA LYS A 60 8.64 -5.70 -7.76
C LYS A 60 10.09 -5.27 -8.05
N GLU A 61 10.40 -3.98 -7.88
CA GLU A 61 11.76 -3.45 -8.03
C GLU A 61 12.73 -4.09 -7.04
N ALA A 62 12.33 -4.17 -5.77
CA ALA A 62 13.13 -4.80 -4.74
C ALA A 62 13.32 -6.30 -5.00
N TYR A 63 12.29 -7.00 -5.51
CA TYR A 63 12.38 -8.40 -5.91
C TYR A 63 13.43 -8.61 -7.01
N ASP A 64 13.39 -7.81 -8.06
CA ASP A 64 14.31 -7.93 -9.19
C ASP A 64 15.78 -7.72 -8.77
N ASN A 65 16.01 -6.88 -7.75
CA ASN A 65 17.34 -6.56 -7.24
C ASN A 65 17.85 -7.53 -6.15
N LYS A 66 17.02 -8.48 -5.69
CA LYS A 66 17.44 -9.48 -4.70
C LYS A 66 18.26 -10.60 -5.34
N SER A 67 19.23 -11.14 -4.57
CA SER A 67 19.88 -12.40 -4.90
C SER A 67 18.88 -13.56 -4.84
N ASP A 68 19.20 -14.69 -5.50
CA ASP A 68 18.37 -15.90 -5.43
C ASP A 68 18.25 -16.43 -4.00
N GLU A 69 19.31 -16.29 -3.20
CA GLU A 69 19.29 -16.65 -1.78
C GLU A 69 18.28 -15.78 -1.00
N ASP A 70 18.27 -14.46 -1.21
CA ASP A 70 17.35 -13.57 -0.52
C ASP A 70 15.91 -13.73 -1.00
N ARG A 71 15.69 -14.03 -2.28
CA ARG A 71 14.36 -14.40 -2.82
C ARG A 71 13.85 -15.67 -2.14
N THR A 72 14.72 -16.67 -1.99
CA THR A 72 14.37 -17.93 -1.31
C THR A 72 14.03 -17.69 0.16
N LYS A 73 14.84 -16.89 0.88
CA LYS A 73 14.55 -16.52 2.28
C LYS A 73 13.20 -15.81 2.40
N ALA A 74 12.91 -14.85 1.51
CA ALA A 74 11.64 -14.13 1.52
C ALA A 74 10.44 -15.06 1.22
N ALA A 75 10.60 -16.04 0.30
CA ALA A 75 9.56 -17.00 -0.04
C ALA A 75 9.28 -18.02 1.10
N LEU A 76 10.25 -18.25 1.98
CA LEU A 76 10.09 -19.15 3.12
C LEU A 76 9.46 -18.48 4.36
N ARG A 77 9.21 -17.18 4.32
CA ARG A 77 8.47 -16.50 5.38
C ARG A 77 7.03 -17.03 5.45
N HIS A 78 6.53 -17.33 6.64
CA HIS A 78 5.20 -17.88 6.84
C HIS A 78 4.35 -17.02 7.79
N GLY A 79 3.06 -16.90 7.45
CA GLY A 79 2.07 -16.24 8.30
C GLY A 79 2.42 -14.79 8.67
N SER A 80 2.03 -14.38 9.86
CA SER A 80 2.24 -13.03 10.38
C SER A 80 3.56 -12.84 11.15
N GLY A 81 4.37 -13.90 11.29
CA GLY A 81 5.59 -13.86 12.09
C GLY A 81 5.34 -13.79 13.59
N LYS A 82 4.23 -14.34 14.08
CA LYS A 82 3.97 -14.48 15.51
C LYS A 82 4.98 -15.47 16.13
N ASP A 83 5.28 -15.28 17.40
CA ASP A 83 6.13 -16.18 18.20
C ASP A 83 7.63 -16.22 17.79
N GLY A 84 8.12 -15.13 17.19
CA GLY A 84 9.54 -15.00 16.82
C GLY A 84 9.92 -15.65 15.47
N GLU A 85 8.94 -16.13 14.72
CA GLU A 85 9.14 -16.59 13.34
C GLU A 85 9.29 -15.38 12.38
N ASP A 86 10.06 -15.57 11.31
CA ASP A 86 10.17 -14.55 10.24
C ASP A 86 8.93 -14.59 9.35
N GLY A 87 7.93 -13.80 9.70
CA GLY A 87 6.67 -13.70 8.98
C GLY A 87 6.74 -12.90 7.70
N GLN A 88 5.74 -13.08 6.87
CA GLN A 88 5.56 -12.27 5.66
C GLN A 88 5.32 -10.80 6.05
N ARG A 89 6.02 -9.89 5.39
CA ARG A 89 5.89 -8.45 5.57
C ARG A 89 5.97 -7.75 4.21
N TYR A 90 5.12 -6.76 4.03
CA TYR A 90 5.08 -5.97 2.79
C TYR A 90 4.78 -4.50 3.08
N ALA A 91 5.42 -3.63 2.33
CA ALA A 91 4.97 -2.25 2.21
C ALA A 91 3.66 -2.20 1.42
N GLY A 92 2.75 -1.34 1.84
CA GLY A 92 1.46 -1.15 1.17
C GLY A 92 0.69 -0.01 1.82
N VAL A 93 -0.56 0.20 1.42
CA VAL A 93 -1.39 1.27 1.99
C VAL A 93 -1.64 1.02 3.47
N SER A 94 -1.64 2.10 4.28
CA SER A 94 -1.99 1.98 5.69
C SER A 94 -3.48 1.64 5.86
N GLN A 95 -3.82 1.05 7.01
CA GLN A 95 -5.19 0.68 7.35
C GLN A 95 -5.88 1.76 8.21
N GLU A 96 -5.45 3.01 8.09
CA GLU A 96 -6.07 4.11 8.80
C GLU A 96 -7.47 4.44 8.26
N GLU A 97 -8.36 4.89 9.12
CA GLU A 97 -9.75 5.19 8.78
C GLU A 97 -9.87 6.14 7.58
N LYS A 98 -9.00 7.13 7.50
CA LYS A 98 -8.97 8.09 6.39
C LYS A 98 -8.72 7.45 5.02
N ILE A 99 -7.93 6.40 4.95
CA ILE A 99 -7.74 5.63 3.70
C ILE A 99 -8.99 4.82 3.38
N LEU A 100 -9.62 4.20 4.38
CA LEU A 100 -10.85 3.44 4.17
C LEU A 100 -11.98 4.36 3.66
N ASP A 101 -12.15 5.52 4.27
CA ASP A 101 -13.12 6.51 3.83
C ASP A 101 -12.82 6.99 2.41
N TRP A 102 -11.56 7.27 2.10
CA TRP A 102 -11.15 7.68 0.75
C TRP A 102 -11.42 6.62 -0.30
N LEU A 103 -11.09 5.36 -0.04
CA LEU A 103 -11.36 4.26 -0.97
C LEU A 103 -12.86 4.09 -1.19
N HIS A 104 -13.66 4.17 -0.12
CA HIS A 104 -15.12 4.10 -0.19
C HIS A 104 -15.70 5.27 -0.99
N ASP A 105 -15.35 6.50 -0.64
CA ASP A 105 -15.94 7.71 -1.22
C ASP A 105 -15.49 7.97 -2.66
N SER A 106 -14.37 7.39 -3.08
CA SER A 106 -13.85 7.52 -4.45
C SER A 106 -14.56 6.64 -5.46
N TYR A 107 -15.28 5.60 -5.03
CA TYR A 107 -15.97 4.65 -5.91
C TYR A 107 -15.05 4.07 -7.00
N PHE A 108 -13.85 3.66 -6.62
CA PHE A 108 -12.92 3.00 -7.55
C PHE A 108 -13.53 1.72 -8.12
N ALA A 109 -13.36 1.50 -9.42
CA ALA A 109 -13.74 0.22 -10.05
C ALA A 109 -12.83 -0.93 -9.61
N SER A 110 -11.56 -0.63 -9.32
CA SER A 110 -10.59 -1.58 -8.75
C SER A 110 -9.42 -0.86 -8.11
N VAL A 111 -8.76 -1.54 -7.18
CA VAL A 111 -7.50 -1.11 -6.58
C VAL A 111 -6.46 -2.23 -6.70
N ALA A 112 -5.20 -1.88 -6.96
CA ALA A 112 -4.11 -2.85 -7.05
C ALA A 112 -2.76 -2.21 -6.69
N GLY A 113 -1.81 -3.04 -6.30
CA GLY A 113 -0.41 -2.67 -6.05
C GLY A 113 0.55 -3.64 -6.69
N ASP A 114 1.84 -3.37 -6.59
CA ASP A 114 2.91 -4.25 -7.07
C ASP A 114 3.41 -5.23 -5.99
N ALA A 115 2.88 -5.14 -4.76
CA ALA A 115 3.15 -6.06 -3.67
C ALA A 115 2.11 -7.22 -3.62
N PRO A 116 2.39 -8.33 -2.92
CA PRO A 116 1.45 -9.44 -2.76
C PRO A 116 0.14 -9.06 -2.07
N ALA A 117 0.13 -8.00 -1.28
CA ALA A 117 -1.05 -7.40 -0.68
C ALA A 117 -1.12 -5.91 -1.06
N PHE A 118 -2.34 -5.36 -1.19
CA PHE A 118 -2.55 -3.92 -1.44
C PHE A 118 -2.22 -3.09 -0.19
N GLU A 119 -2.56 -3.62 0.97
CA GLU A 119 -2.31 -3.02 2.28
C GLU A 119 -0.96 -3.45 2.84
N ALA A 120 -0.41 -2.65 3.75
CA ALA A 120 0.77 -3.03 4.51
C ALA A 120 0.51 -4.30 5.31
N TRP A 121 1.43 -5.26 5.25
CA TRP A 121 1.29 -6.54 5.92
C TRP A 121 2.38 -6.73 6.99
N PRO A 122 2.08 -7.35 8.16
CA PRO A 122 0.81 -7.92 8.58
C PRO A 122 -0.21 -6.86 8.98
N THR A 123 -1.49 -7.18 8.77
CA THR A 123 -2.59 -6.32 9.22
C THR A 123 -2.72 -6.34 10.74
N HIS A 124 -3.15 -5.25 11.36
CA HIS A 124 -3.51 -5.23 12.76
C HIS A 124 -4.79 -6.07 12.98
N GLU A 125 -4.76 -7.05 13.89
CA GLU A 125 -5.87 -7.99 14.14
C GLU A 125 -7.22 -7.30 14.43
N SER A 126 -7.19 -6.10 15.00
CA SER A 126 -8.40 -5.32 15.30
C SER A 126 -9.09 -4.73 14.08
N MET A 127 -8.41 -4.65 12.93
CA MET A 127 -8.96 -4.03 11.71
C MET A 127 -9.57 -5.03 10.75
N PHE A 128 -9.20 -6.30 10.80
CA PHE A 128 -9.77 -7.33 9.93
C PHE A 128 -11.29 -7.46 10.09
N SER A 129 -11.81 -7.28 11.31
CA SER A 129 -13.24 -7.27 11.59
C SER A 129 -13.93 -5.99 11.11
N GLN A 130 -13.22 -4.88 10.98
CA GLN A 130 -13.79 -3.60 10.57
C GLN A 130 -13.84 -3.44 9.04
N ILE A 131 -12.84 -3.96 8.32
CA ILE A 131 -12.81 -3.89 6.84
C ILE A 131 -13.90 -4.78 6.25
N LEU A 132 -14.01 -6.03 6.70
CA LEU A 132 -15.06 -6.94 6.22
C LEU A 132 -16.48 -6.46 6.54
N VAL A 133 -16.70 -5.81 7.68
CA VAL A 133 -18.03 -5.31 8.08
C VAL A 133 -18.43 -4.02 7.33
N LYS A 134 -17.47 -3.19 6.90
CA LYS A 134 -17.77 -1.97 6.10
C LYS A 134 -18.02 -2.28 4.62
N TRP A 135 -17.61 -3.45 4.11
CA TRP A 135 -17.75 -3.84 2.69
C TRP A 135 -18.85 -4.87 2.42
N LEU A 136 -19.56 -5.36 3.44
CA LEU A 136 -20.74 -6.18 3.35
C LEU A 136 -22.02 -5.38 3.68
#